data_f5d07542a6834d17d301b523dc5596a0
#
_entry.id   f5d07542a6834d17d301b523dc5596a0
#
_cell.length_a   1.000
_cell.length_b   1.000
_cell.length_c   1.000
_cell.angle_alpha   90.00
_cell.angle_beta   90.00
_cell.angle_gamma   90.00
#
_symmetry.space_group_name_H-M   'P 1'
#
loop_
_entity.id
_entity.type
_entity.pdbx_description
1 polymer ?
#
loop_
_entity_poly.entity_id
_entity_poly.type
_entity_poly.pdbx_seq_one_letter_code
_entity_poly.pdbx_strand_id
1 'polypeptide(L)'
;MLDPFGNAADRFRHPATGPTDDMHPGWPESTPIVQLPSSSVFPSGARMRLRPLLRSDGHEWRRQRIDDESFLRPVEPTQAAPWAAAHSQQAWWNHLMYLRTAAREALVIPLVIEVEGKFAGQVTLGNIQHGSIRDCWIGYWVYSAIHGAGVATAATALGVDHAFGRVGLHRVTATYLESNPA
;
A
#
# COMPACT_ATOMS: atom_id res chain seq x y z
N MET A 1 -9.31 -27.15 -17.09
CA MET A 1 -10.41 -27.12 -16.08
C MET A 1 -9.90 -26.25 -14.94
N LEU A 2 -10.35 -25.00 -14.86
CA LEU A 2 -9.94 -24.08 -13.79
C LEU A 2 -10.66 -24.52 -12.52
N ASP A 3 -9.90 -24.87 -11.48
CA ASP A 3 -10.46 -25.16 -10.16
C ASP A 3 -11.10 -23.89 -9.59
N PRO A 4 -12.44 -23.78 -9.57
CA PRO A 4 -13.13 -22.58 -9.07
C PRO A 4 -13.01 -22.42 -7.55
N PHE A 5 -12.48 -23.43 -6.86
CA PHE A 5 -12.37 -23.49 -5.40
C PHE A 5 -10.95 -23.71 -4.89
N GLY A 6 -9.92 -23.36 -5.70
CA GLY A 6 -8.53 -23.49 -5.30
C GLY A 6 -8.31 -23.27 -3.81
N ASN A 7 -7.48 -24.11 -3.22
CA ASN A 7 -7.25 -24.26 -1.77
C ASN A 7 -7.32 -22.92 -1.02
N ALA A 8 -8.18 -22.81 -0.01
CA ALA A 8 -8.43 -21.57 0.71
C ALA A 8 -7.14 -20.94 1.28
N ALA A 9 -6.17 -21.77 1.68
CA ALA A 9 -4.87 -21.32 2.17
C ALA A 9 -4.04 -20.62 1.08
N ASP A 10 -4.10 -21.06 -0.17
CA ASP A 10 -3.39 -20.43 -1.29
C ASP A 10 -4.03 -19.10 -1.69
N ARG A 11 -5.35 -18.97 -1.55
CA ARG A 11 -6.06 -17.72 -1.83
C ARG A 11 -5.61 -16.55 -0.94
N PHE A 12 -5.12 -16.85 0.27
CA PHE A 12 -4.64 -15.84 1.21
C PHE A 12 -3.16 -15.48 1.00
N ARG A 13 -2.39 -16.35 0.34
CA ARG A 13 -0.94 -16.16 0.10
C ARG A 13 -0.62 -15.48 -1.22
N HIS A 14 -1.51 -15.57 -2.21
CA HIS A 14 -1.27 -14.93 -3.50
C HIS A 14 -1.63 -13.44 -3.47
N PRO A 15 -0.81 -12.59 -4.11
CA PRO A 15 -1.14 -11.20 -4.30
C PRO A 15 -2.53 -11.05 -4.93
N ALA A 16 -3.37 -10.20 -4.33
CA ALA A 16 -4.72 -10.00 -4.81
C ALA A 16 -4.78 -9.05 -6.02
N THR A 17 -3.69 -8.35 -6.28
CA THR A 17 -3.61 -7.24 -7.24
C THR A 17 -2.42 -7.42 -8.19
N GLY A 18 -2.61 -7.05 -9.43
CA GLY A 18 -1.58 -7.03 -10.46
C GLY A 18 -2.13 -7.34 -11.84
N PRO A 19 -1.48 -6.85 -12.90
CA PRO A 19 -1.77 -7.26 -14.25
C PRO A 19 -1.39 -8.73 -14.46
N THR A 20 -1.96 -9.33 -15.50
CA THR A 20 -1.75 -10.73 -15.85
C THR A 20 -0.76 -10.91 -17.02
N ASP A 21 -0.15 -9.84 -17.49
CA ASP A 21 0.77 -9.83 -18.62
C ASP A 21 2.15 -9.28 -18.25
N ASP A 22 3.16 -9.65 -19.03
CA ASP A 22 4.55 -9.26 -18.86
C ASP A 22 4.84 -7.83 -19.34
N MET A 23 3.85 -7.14 -19.94
CA MET A 23 4.00 -5.77 -20.43
C MET A 23 4.01 -4.72 -19.31
N HIS A 24 3.68 -5.14 -18.10
CA HIS A 24 3.63 -4.27 -16.94
C HIS A 24 4.55 -4.79 -15.83
N PRO A 25 5.88 -4.65 -15.98
CA PRO A 25 6.83 -5.08 -14.95
C PRO A 25 6.60 -4.30 -13.64
N GLY A 26 6.87 -4.97 -12.51
CA GLY A 26 6.66 -4.37 -11.19
C GLY A 26 5.31 -4.72 -10.55
N TRP A 27 4.44 -5.47 -11.22
CA TRP A 27 3.17 -6.02 -10.70
C TRP A 27 3.15 -7.54 -10.75
N PRO A 28 2.59 -8.20 -9.71
CA PRO A 28 2.73 -7.85 -8.30
C PRO A 28 4.14 -8.23 -7.85
N GLU A 29 4.87 -7.32 -7.25
CA GLU A 29 6.28 -7.52 -6.89
C GLU A 29 6.55 -6.92 -5.51
N SER A 30 7.49 -7.54 -4.77
CA SER A 30 7.99 -6.98 -3.51
C SER A 30 9.29 -6.23 -3.77
N THR A 31 9.50 -5.13 -3.06
CA THR A 31 10.78 -4.43 -3.07
C THR A 31 11.84 -5.23 -2.30
N PRO A 32 13.12 -4.91 -2.45
CA PRO A 32 14.15 -5.39 -1.55
C PRO A 32 13.82 -5.04 -0.09
N ILE A 33 14.34 -5.85 0.83
CA ILE A 33 14.26 -5.57 2.26
C ILE A 33 15.32 -4.54 2.61
N VAL A 34 14.91 -3.48 3.32
CA VAL A 34 15.80 -2.47 3.87
C VAL A 34 15.82 -2.57 5.39
N GLN A 35 16.91 -2.12 6.00
CA GLN A 35 17.07 -2.04 7.44
C GLN A 35 16.79 -0.61 7.91
N LEU A 36 15.76 -0.45 8.72
CA LEU A 36 15.50 0.81 9.43
C LEU A 36 16.52 0.98 10.57
N PRO A 37 16.96 2.20 10.83
CA PRO A 37 17.86 2.47 11.96
C PRO A 37 17.18 2.21 13.31
N SER A 38 17.98 2.13 14.35
CA SER A 38 17.48 2.09 15.73
C SER A 38 16.68 3.33 16.07
N SER A 39 15.60 3.16 16.77
CA SER A 39 14.68 4.21 17.20
C SER A 39 14.06 3.87 18.55
N SER A 40 13.29 4.77 19.14
CA SER A 40 12.52 4.49 20.36
C SER A 40 11.49 3.37 20.16
N VAL A 41 10.97 3.21 18.94
CA VAL A 41 10.00 2.16 18.58
C VAL A 41 10.70 0.83 18.29
N PHE A 42 11.85 0.89 17.62
CA PHE A 42 12.65 -0.28 17.22
C PHE A 42 14.08 -0.12 17.74
N PRO A 43 14.37 -0.45 19.00
CA PRO A 43 15.71 -0.23 19.60
C PRO A 43 16.86 -0.93 18.86
N SER A 44 16.59 -2.04 18.19
CA SER A 44 17.56 -2.78 17.37
C SER A 44 17.44 -2.48 15.87
N GLY A 45 16.65 -1.47 15.48
CA GLY A 45 16.23 -1.26 14.11
C GLY A 45 15.13 -2.25 13.71
N ALA A 46 14.69 -2.20 12.46
CA ALA A 46 13.66 -3.10 11.94
C ALA A 46 13.86 -3.40 10.46
N ARG A 47 13.46 -4.59 10.03
CA ARG A 47 13.43 -4.98 8.61
C ARG A 47 12.13 -4.51 8.00
N MET A 48 12.23 -3.87 6.85
CA MET A 48 11.08 -3.33 6.14
C MET A 48 11.16 -3.61 4.65
N ARG A 49 10.01 -3.80 4.02
CA ARG A 49 9.83 -3.80 2.56
C ARG A 49 8.44 -3.31 2.17
N LEU A 50 8.26 -3.04 0.91
CA LEU A 50 6.94 -2.98 0.30
C LEU A 50 6.63 -4.34 -0.34
N ARG A 51 5.39 -4.78 -0.24
CA ARG A 51 4.91 -6.01 -0.87
C ARG A 51 3.51 -5.85 -1.44
N PRO A 52 3.11 -6.70 -2.38
CA PRO A 52 1.75 -6.72 -2.88
C PRO A 52 0.72 -6.91 -1.77
N LEU A 53 -0.45 -6.31 -1.97
CA LEU A 53 -1.59 -6.40 -1.07
C LEU A 53 -2.17 -7.82 -1.09
N LEU A 54 -2.43 -8.39 0.10
CA LEU A 54 -3.02 -9.70 0.29
C LEU A 54 -4.46 -9.58 0.82
N ARG A 55 -5.29 -10.58 0.54
CA ARG A 55 -6.65 -10.65 1.12
C ARG A 55 -6.64 -10.71 2.64
N SER A 56 -5.64 -11.37 3.20
CA SER A 56 -5.45 -11.52 4.65
C SER A 56 -5.09 -10.23 5.37
N ASP A 57 -4.67 -9.18 4.66
CA ASP A 57 -4.31 -7.89 5.27
C ASP A 57 -5.54 -7.15 5.85
N GLY A 58 -6.75 -7.57 5.50
CA GLY A 58 -7.98 -6.88 5.86
C GLY A 58 -8.22 -6.70 7.36
N HIS A 59 -7.80 -7.65 8.19
CA HIS A 59 -7.92 -7.53 9.64
C HIS A 59 -7.07 -6.36 10.16
N GLU A 60 -5.79 -6.34 9.80
CA GLU A 60 -4.85 -5.30 10.24
C GLU A 60 -5.16 -3.94 9.59
N TRP A 61 -5.51 -3.91 8.31
CA TRP A 61 -5.97 -2.70 7.65
C TRP A 61 -7.11 -2.03 8.41
N ARG A 62 -8.16 -2.80 8.75
CA ARG A 62 -9.31 -2.28 9.49
C ARG A 62 -8.94 -1.81 10.88
N ARG A 63 -8.22 -2.65 11.63
CA ARG A 63 -7.80 -2.33 13.00
C ARG A 63 -7.01 -1.03 13.04
N GLN A 64 -5.95 -0.93 12.24
CA GLN A 64 -5.08 0.23 12.23
C GLN A 64 -5.80 1.50 11.78
N ARG A 65 -6.69 1.41 10.79
CA ARG A 65 -7.46 2.58 10.34
C ARG A 65 -8.49 3.04 11.37
N ILE A 66 -9.06 2.15 12.15
CA ILE A 66 -9.97 2.51 13.24
C ILE A 66 -9.17 3.13 14.39
N ASP A 67 -8.05 2.52 14.76
CA ASP A 67 -7.18 3.05 15.82
C ASP A 67 -6.66 4.47 15.48
N ASP A 68 -6.38 4.72 14.21
CA ASP A 68 -5.79 5.96 13.71
C ASP A 68 -6.81 6.98 13.19
N GLU A 69 -8.10 6.87 13.52
CA GLU A 69 -9.13 7.81 13.04
C GLU A 69 -8.72 9.28 13.25
N SER A 70 -8.18 9.62 14.41
CA SER A 70 -7.79 10.99 14.76
C SER A 70 -6.65 11.54 13.89
N PHE A 71 -5.78 10.68 13.37
CA PHE A 71 -4.67 11.05 12.50
C PHE A 71 -5.06 11.05 11.02
N LEU A 72 -5.86 10.08 10.60
CA LEU A 72 -6.17 9.86 9.19
C LEU A 72 -7.35 10.71 8.71
N ARG A 73 -8.41 10.82 9.53
CA ARG A 73 -9.62 11.53 9.14
C ARG A 73 -9.42 12.99 8.71
N PRO A 74 -8.53 13.78 9.33
CA PRO A 74 -8.29 15.17 8.90
C PRO A 74 -7.60 15.30 7.55
N VAL A 75 -6.87 14.28 7.11
CA VAL A 75 -6.02 14.33 5.90
C VAL A 75 -6.54 13.48 4.74
N GLU A 76 -7.59 12.71 4.97
CA GLU A 76 -8.22 11.88 3.94
C GLU A 76 -9.46 12.55 3.34
N PRO A 77 -9.86 12.13 2.12
CA PRO A 77 -11.12 12.58 1.54
C PRO A 77 -12.29 12.35 2.48
N THR A 78 -13.19 13.32 2.54
CA THR A 78 -14.39 13.24 3.39
C THR A 78 -15.20 11.99 3.09
N GLN A 79 -15.44 11.18 4.11
CA GLN A 79 -16.27 9.99 4.04
C GLN A 79 -17.74 10.35 4.28
N ALA A 80 -18.65 9.83 3.45
CA ALA A 80 -20.08 10.01 3.62
C ALA A 80 -20.64 9.20 4.81
N ALA A 81 -19.99 8.09 5.18
CA ALA A 81 -20.36 7.23 6.28
C ALA A 81 -19.53 7.53 7.55
N PRO A 82 -20.00 7.16 8.74
CA PRO A 82 -19.18 7.16 9.94
C PRO A 82 -17.88 6.35 9.73
N TRP A 83 -16.77 6.80 10.34
CA TRP A 83 -15.43 6.24 10.11
C TRP A 83 -15.37 4.71 10.28
N ALA A 84 -15.94 4.18 11.35
CA ALA A 84 -15.98 2.75 11.60
C ALA A 84 -16.75 1.97 10.52
N ALA A 85 -17.82 2.54 9.97
CA ALA A 85 -18.58 1.93 8.88
C ALA A 85 -17.80 1.97 7.55
N ALA A 86 -17.11 3.08 7.27
CA ALA A 86 -16.23 3.25 6.12
C ALA A 86 -15.02 2.29 6.16
N HIS A 87 -14.67 1.77 7.34
CA HIS A 87 -13.59 0.80 7.56
C HIS A 87 -14.09 -0.56 8.07
N SER A 88 -15.31 -0.94 7.67
CA SER A 88 -15.90 -2.26 7.97
C SER A 88 -15.25 -3.38 7.13
N GLN A 89 -15.58 -4.65 7.44
CA GLN A 89 -15.17 -5.80 6.62
C GLN A 89 -15.67 -5.66 5.18
N GLN A 90 -16.90 -5.18 4.99
CA GLN A 90 -17.44 -4.97 3.65
C GLN A 90 -16.70 -3.85 2.91
N ALA A 91 -16.35 -2.77 3.61
CA ALA A 91 -15.55 -1.68 3.04
C ALA A 91 -14.15 -2.17 2.61
N TRP A 92 -13.50 -3.04 3.40
CA TRP A 92 -12.26 -3.68 2.98
C TRP A 92 -12.42 -4.47 1.69
N TRP A 93 -13.46 -5.30 1.57
CA TRP A 93 -13.70 -6.06 0.35
C TRP A 93 -13.94 -5.17 -0.86
N ASN A 94 -14.71 -4.11 -0.72
CA ASN A 94 -14.95 -3.14 -1.78
C ASN A 94 -13.64 -2.44 -2.20
N HIS A 95 -12.84 -2.01 -1.22
CA HIS A 95 -11.53 -1.39 -1.46
C HIS A 95 -10.58 -2.36 -2.17
N LEU A 96 -10.48 -3.60 -1.70
CA LEU A 96 -9.64 -4.62 -2.32
C LEU A 96 -10.08 -4.92 -3.76
N MET A 97 -11.39 -5.03 -4.00
CA MET A 97 -11.91 -5.29 -5.35
C MET A 97 -11.64 -4.12 -6.31
N TYR A 98 -11.81 -2.89 -5.83
CA TYR A 98 -11.45 -1.69 -6.58
C TYR A 98 -9.96 -1.70 -6.96
N LEU A 99 -9.07 -1.86 -5.99
CA LEU A 99 -7.63 -1.89 -6.23
C LEU A 99 -7.22 -3.04 -7.16
N ARG A 100 -7.86 -4.20 -7.01
CA ARG A 100 -7.60 -5.36 -7.87
C ARG A 100 -7.98 -5.09 -9.32
N THR A 101 -9.12 -4.45 -9.56
CA THR A 101 -9.55 -4.09 -10.91
C THR A 101 -8.61 -3.07 -11.53
N ALA A 102 -8.35 -1.97 -10.83
CA ALA A 102 -7.46 -0.92 -11.32
C ALA A 102 -6.01 -1.41 -11.53
N ALA A 103 -5.53 -2.34 -10.68
CA ALA A 103 -4.19 -2.92 -10.85
C ALA A 103 -4.11 -3.84 -12.08
N ARG A 104 -5.17 -4.58 -12.40
CA ARG A 104 -5.23 -5.39 -13.63
C ARG A 104 -5.24 -4.55 -14.90
N GLU A 105 -5.77 -3.34 -14.80
CA GLU A 105 -5.75 -2.35 -15.88
C GLU A 105 -4.44 -1.55 -15.89
N ALA A 106 -3.48 -1.92 -15.04
CA ALA A 106 -2.19 -1.25 -14.86
C ALA A 106 -2.30 0.26 -14.49
N LEU A 107 -3.38 0.64 -13.81
CA LEU A 107 -3.66 2.02 -13.39
C LEU A 107 -3.20 2.31 -11.95
N VAL A 108 -2.96 1.26 -11.15
CA VAL A 108 -2.55 1.39 -9.74
C VAL A 108 -1.64 0.25 -9.30
N ILE A 109 -0.66 0.55 -8.46
CA ILE A 109 0.14 -0.44 -7.73
C ILE A 109 -0.11 -0.23 -6.24
N PRO A 110 -0.94 -1.06 -5.61
CA PRO A 110 -1.17 -1.02 -4.18
C PRO A 110 -0.15 -1.90 -3.47
N LEU A 111 0.63 -1.31 -2.57
CA LEU A 111 1.68 -1.98 -1.82
C LEU A 111 1.43 -1.84 -0.32
N VAL A 112 1.64 -2.92 0.41
CA VAL A 112 1.66 -2.93 1.88
C VAL A 112 3.03 -2.50 2.36
N ILE A 113 3.08 -1.65 3.35
CA ILE A 113 4.26 -1.41 4.16
C ILE A 113 4.35 -2.56 5.16
N GLU A 114 5.35 -3.43 5.00
CA GLU A 114 5.59 -4.55 5.89
C GLU A 114 6.82 -4.27 6.75
N VAL A 115 6.65 -4.25 8.08
CA VAL A 115 7.73 -4.06 9.05
C VAL A 115 7.75 -5.28 9.96
N GLU A 116 8.90 -5.95 10.08
CA GLU A 116 9.08 -7.19 10.84
C GLU A 116 8.01 -8.26 10.52
N GLY A 117 7.66 -8.37 9.21
CA GLY A 117 6.66 -9.34 8.74
C GLY A 117 5.20 -8.96 9.04
N LYS A 118 4.94 -7.78 9.59
CA LYS A 118 3.60 -7.30 9.97
C LYS A 118 3.14 -6.18 9.04
N PHE A 119 1.84 -6.13 8.79
CA PHE A 119 1.19 -5.00 8.12
C PHE A 119 1.36 -3.73 8.97
N ALA A 120 1.84 -2.66 8.36
CA ALA A 120 2.18 -1.43 9.05
C ALA A 120 1.68 -0.16 8.33
N GLY A 121 0.89 -0.33 7.29
CA GLY A 121 0.38 0.75 6.46
C GLY A 121 0.36 0.37 4.97
N GLN A 122 0.16 1.35 4.13
CA GLN A 122 0.02 1.14 2.69
C GLN A 122 0.70 2.27 1.91
N VAL A 123 1.32 1.91 0.79
CA VAL A 123 1.74 2.83 -0.27
C VAL A 123 0.91 2.51 -1.51
N THR A 124 0.47 3.53 -2.22
CA THR A 124 -0.24 3.36 -3.49
C THR A 124 0.41 4.27 -4.53
N LEU A 125 0.84 3.67 -5.63
CA LEU A 125 1.14 4.39 -6.85
C LEU A 125 -0.15 4.39 -7.68
N GLY A 126 -0.73 5.54 -7.93
CA GLY A 126 -2.05 5.63 -8.54
C GLY A 126 -2.10 6.56 -9.75
N ASN A 127 -3.17 6.43 -10.51
CA ASN A 127 -3.36 7.15 -11.77
C ASN A 127 -2.13 7.01 -12.69
N ILE A 128 -1.68 5.76 -12.84
CA ILE A 128 -0.51 5.48 -13.66
C ILE A 128 -0.86 5.72 -15.12
N GLN A 129 -0.10 6.61 -15.75
CA GLN A 129 -0.23 6.93 -17.16
C GLN A 129 0.93 6.30 -17.93
N HIS A 130 0.60 5.55 -18.95
CA HIS A 130 1.55 4.87 -19.83
C HIS A 130 1.87 5.72 -21.07
N GLY A 131 2.60 5.13 -22.00
CA GLY A 131 2.98 5.78 -23.27
C GLY A 131 4.06 6.84 -23.08
N SER A 132 3.86 8.03 -23.61
CA SER A 132 4.86 9.11 -23.57
C SER A 132 4.89 9.87 -22.24
N ILE A 133 3.81 9.87 -21.46
CA ILE A 133 3.72 10.63 -20.20
C ILE A 133 4.45 9.90 -19.08
N ARG A 134 4.16 8.65 -18.87
CA ARG A 134 4.76 7.76 -17.85
C ARG A 134 4.88 8.41 -16.48
N ASP A 135 3.75 8.80 -15.90
CA ASP A 135 3.70 9.38 -14.56
C ASP A 135 2.68 8.68 -13.65
N CYS A 136 2.77 8.97 -12.36
CA CYS A 136 1.82 8.57 -11.36
C CYS A 136 1.83 9.55 -10.17
N TRP A 137 0.82 9.43 -9.30
CA TRP A 137 0.94 9.97 -7.95
C TRP A 137 1.32 8.86 -6.96
N ILE A 138 1.97 9.26 -5.86
CA ILE A 138 2.23 8.40 -4.70
C ILE A 138 1.46 8.92 -3.49
N GLY A 139 0.72 8.02 -2.85
CA GLY A 139 0.08 8.28 -1.57
C GLY A 139 0.43 7.17 -0.58
N TYR A 140 0.50 7.50 0.71
CA TYR A 140 0.80 6.53 1.76
C TYR A 140 0.16 6.91 3.08
N TRP A 141 0.01 5.92 3.92
CA TRP A 141 -0.24 6.08 5.35
C TRP A 141 0.53 5.02 6.13
N VAL A 142 0.95 5.36 7.34
CA VAL A 142 1.69 4.50 8.26
C VAL A 142 0.94 4.46 9.58
N TYR A 143 0.83 3.29 10.19
CA TYR A 143 0.20 3.12 11.50
C TYR A 143 0.89 3.98 12.55
N SER A 144 0.12 4.77 13.30
CA SER A 144 0.66 5.77 14.23
C SER A 144 1.54 5.19 15.33
N ALA A 145 1.28 3.95 15.75
CA ALA A 145 2.07 3.27 16.77
C ALA A 145 3.57 3.12 16.43
N ILE A 146 3.93 3.31 15.14
CA ILE A 146 5.32 3.23 14.69
C ILE A 146 5.80 4.53 14.03
N HIS A 147 5.11 5.64 14.27
CA HIS A 147 5.57 6.96 13.81
C HIS A 147 6.92 7.33 14.42
N GLY A 148 7.67 8.18 13.74
CA GLY A 148 9.00 8.62 14.17
C GLY A 148 10.13 7.59 13.99
N ALA A 149 9.81 6.37 13.52
CA ALA A 149 10.79 5.31 13.27
C ALA A 149 11.40 5.31 11.85
N GLY A 150 11.15 6.34 11.03
CA GLY A 150 11.65 6.44 9.66
C GLY A 150 10.89 5.58 8.64
N VAL A 151 9.81 4.92 9.05
CA VAL A 151 9.02 4.00 8.20
C VAL A 151 8.45 4.72 6.98
N ALA A 152 7.82 5.89 7.16
CA ALA A 152 7.22 6.65 6.07
C ALA A 152 8.27 7.08 5.03
N THR A 153 9.42 7.57 5.49
CA THR A 153 10.54 7.97 4.63
C THR A 153 11.06 6.79 3.82
N ALA A 154 11.30 5.65 4.46
CA ALA A 154 11.78 4.44 3.78
C ALA A 154 10.72 3.88 2.81
N ALA A 155 9.44 3.89 3.20
CA ALA A 155 8.34 3.44 2.35
C ALA A 155 8.20 4.30 1.09
N THR A 156 8.27 5.62 1.23
CA THR A 156 8.23 6.55 0.10
C THR A 156 9.42 6.34 -0.82
N ALA A 157 10.64 6.22 -0.27
CA ALA A 157 11.84 5.98 -1.05
C ALA A 157 11.74 4.67 -1.86
N LEU A 158 11.31 3.57 -1.23
CA LEU A 158 11.11 2.29 -1.90
C LEU A 158 10.01 2.36 -2.98
N GLY A 159 8.92 3.08 -2.72
CA GLY A 159 7.83 3.28 -3.68
C GLY A 159 8.29 4.08 -4.92
N VAL A 160 9.07 5.13 -4.71
CA VAL A 160 9.63 5.94 -5.78
C VAL A 160 10.66 5.16 -6.59
N ASP A 161 11.56 4.43 -5.92
CA ASP A 161 12.55 3.57 -6.58
C ASP A 161 11.87 2.48 -7.43
N HIS A 162 10.81 1.85 -6.89
CA HIS A 162 9.99 0.88 -7.61
C HIS A 162 9.32 1.51 -8.85
N ALA A 163 8.75 2.70 -8.71
CA ALA A 163 8.11 3.42 -9.81
C ALA A 163 9.08 3.73 -10.95
N PHE A 164 10.27 4.21 -10.65
CA PHE A 164 11.28 4.53 -11.67
C PHE A 164 12.01 3.29 -12.17
N GLY A 165 12.49 2.45 -11.26
CA GLY A 165 13.39 1.34 -11.61
C GLY A 165 12.68 0.12 -12.19
N ARG A 166 11.49 -0.24 -11.66
CA ARG A 166 10.77 -1.44 -12.09
C ARG A 166 9.63 -1.16 -13.06
N VAL A 167 8.86 -0.11 -12.80
CA VAL A 167 7.72 0.26 -13.64
C VAL A 167 8.13 1.12 -14.84
N GLY A 168 9.24 1.83 -14.73
CA GLY A 168 9.79 2.66 -15.81
C GLY A 168 9.06 4.00 -15.97
N LEU A 169 8.50 4.53 -14.88
CA LEU A 169 7.87 5.85 -14.90
C LEU A 169 8.92 6.97 -14.97
N HIS A 170 8.51 8.16 -15.41
CA HIS A 170 9.38 9.34 -15.52
C HIS A 170 9.11 10.37 -14.43
N ARG A 171 7.91 10.32 -13.83
CA ARG A 171 7.47 11.29 -12.83
C ARG A 171 6.65 10.60 -11.76
N VAL A 172 6.92 10.98 -10.51
CA VAL A 172 6.10 10.64 -9.36
C VAL A 172 5.73 11.94 -8.66
N THR A 173 4.44 12.16 -8.43
CA THR A 173 3.91 13.35 -7.76
C THR A 173 3.35 12.97 -6.41
N ALA A 174 3.74 13.69 -5.37
CA ALA A 174 3.13 13.61 -4.05
C ALA A 174 2.38 14.91 -3.75
N THR A 175 1.18 14.80 -3.21
CA THR A 175 0.41 15.95 -2.74
C THR A 175 0.21 15.82 -1.24
N TYR A 176 0.37 16.91 -0.51
CA TYR A 176 0.17 16.98 0.92
C TYR A 176 -0.71 18.18 1.30
N LEU A 177 -1.37 18.08 2.43
CA LEU A 177 -2.11 19.21 3.00
C LEU A 177 -1.14 20.05 3.85
N GLU A 178 -1.18 21.37 3.71
CA GLU A 178 -0.33 22.29 4.48
C GLU A 178 -0.52 22.11 5.99
N SER A 179 -1.72 21.72 6.41
CA SER A 179 -2.06 21.44 7.80
C SER A 179 -1.58 20.07 8.31
N ASN A 180 -0.99 19.23 7.46
CA ASN A 180 -0.47 17.92 7.87
C ASN A 180 0.94 18.09 8.46
N PRO A 181 1.14 17.89 9.78
CA PRO A 181 2.42 18.11 10.44
C PRO A 181 3.44 16.98 10.26
N ALA A 182 3.07 15.89 9.58
CA ALA A 182 3.90 14.70 9.42
C ALA A 182 4.77 14.73 8.17
#